data_3597ce3b68a1887a3e6a9a358d523bd3
#
_entry.id   3597ce3b68a1887a3e6a9a358d523bd3
#
_cell.length_a   1.000
_cell.length_b   1.000
_cell.length_c   1.000
_cell.angle_alpha   90.00
_cell.angle_beta   90.00
_cell.angle_gamma   90.00
#
_symmetry.space_group_name_H-M   'P 1'
#
loop_
_entity.id
_entity.type
_entity.pdbx_description
1 polymer ?
#
loop_
_entity_poly.entity_id
_entity_poly.type
_entity_poly.pdbx_seq_one_letter_code
_entity_poly.pdbx_strand_id
1 'polypeptide(L)'
;MHKIHINKKNKSIQKPPGNRYDRSEWAGAFGDLGTLIPFIVGYISIIKLDPLGVLFTFGILLIGSGLYYKTPIPVQPMKAIGGAAIAGGAAITSGMIFGAGIFTGLFWLILGLTGKLGYXSKXASKPVLXGIMLGLGLIFIIEGTKMMQTDFLIAAIALALTFLLLTNKRIPAM
;
A
#
# COMPACT_ATOMS: atom_id res chain seq x y z
N MET A 1 -23.24 -5.87 37.81
CA MET A 1 -23.46 -6.61 36.54
C MET A 1 -24.46 -5.84 35.70
N HIS A 2 -23.97 -5.08 34.72
CA HIS A 2 -24.82 -4.25 33.84
C HIS A 2 -25.14 -5.08 32.60
N LYS A 3 -26.41 -5.51 32.48
CA LYS A 3 -26.86 -6.25 31.28
C LYS A 3 -26.98 -5.26 30.10
N ILE A 4 -26.09 -5.37 29.12
CA ILE A 4 -26.20 -4.63 27.89
C ILE A 4 -27.33 -5.26 27.05
N HIS A 5 -28.48 -4.57 27.01
CA HIS A 5 -29.56 -4.93 26.10
C HIS A 5 -29.18 -4.56 24.66
N ILE A 6 -28.75 -5.56 23.90
CA ILE A 6 -28.50 -5.38 22.46
C ILE A 6 -29.86 -5.35 21.76
N ASN A 7 -30.25 -4.15 21.33
CA ASN A 7 -31.49 -3.98 20.59
C ASN A 7 -31.33 -4.52 19.15
N LYS A 8 -31.93 -5.66 18.90
CA LYS A 8 -31.88 -6.36 17.60
C LYS A 8 -32.77 -5.76 16.50
N LYS A 9 -33.42 -4.61 16.73
CA LYS A 9 -34.32 -3.99 15.75
C LYS A 9 -33.64 -2.82 15.01
N ASN A 10 -32.76 -3.09 14.10
CA ASN A 10 -32.52 -2.30 12.89
C ASN A 10 -31.33 -2.81 12.11
N LYS A 11 -31.42 -4.04 11.60
CA LYS A 11 -30.61 -4.39 10.43
C LYS A 11 -31.33 -3.89 9.19
N SER A 12 -31.41 -2.57 9.02
CA SER A 12 -31.65 -2.04 7.71
C SER A 12 -30.49 -2.52 6.85
N ILE A 13 -30.79 -3.29 5.82
CA ILE A 13 -29.84 -3.64 4.78
C ILE A 13 -29.40 -2.31 4.18
N GLN A 14 -28.30 -1.76 4.71
CA GLN A 14 -27.71 -0.58 4.10
C GLN A 14 -27.23 -1.03 2.72
N LYS A 15 -27.88 -0.51 1.70
CA LYS A 15 -27.38 -0.59 0.33
C LYS A 15 -25.91 -0.18 0.36
N PRO A 16 -25.02 -0.94 -0.27
CA PRO A 16 -23.63 -0.53 -0.34
C PRO A 16 -23.59 0.91 -0.89
N PRO A 17 -22.87 1.81 -0.23
CA PRO A 17 -22.81 3.17 -0.70
C PRO A 17 -22.27 3.18 -2.14
N GLY A 18 -22.90 3.92 -3.01
CA GLY A 18 -22.37 4.19 -4.35
C GLY A 18 -21.05 4.96 -4.22
N ASN A 19 -20.36 5.13 -5.33
CA ASN A 19 -19.10 5.90 -5.35
C ASN A 19 -19.32 7.26 -4.68
N ARG A 20 -18.48 7.55 -3.71
CA ARG A 20 -18.46 8.83 -3.01
C ARG A 20 -17.24 9.60 -3.49
N TYR A 21 -17.41 10.90 -3.69
CA TYR A 21 -16.34 11.79 -4.17
C TYR A 21 -16.12 12.93 -3.15
N ASP A 22 -16.21 12.59 -1.86
CA ASP A 22 -15.97 13.56 -0.80
C ASP A 22 -14.45 13.68 -0.51
N ARG A 23 -14.10 14.68 0.31
CA ARG A 23 -12.71 14.98 0.62
C ARG A 23 -11.98 13.82 1.30
N SER A 24 -12.69 13.02 2.09
CA SER A 24 -12.06 11.89 2.78
C SER A 24 -11.75 10.74 1.82
N GLU A 25 -12.58 10.52 0.80
CA GLU A 25 -12.32 9.53 -0.25
C GLU A 25 -11.09 9.93 -1.08
N TRP A 26 -11.00 11.22 -1.45
CA TRP A 26 -9.83 11.75 -2.16
C TRP A 26 -8.57 11.62 -1.32
N ALA A 27 -8.63 12.01 -0.02
CA ALA A 27 -7.49 11.89 0.89
C ALA A 27 -7.04 10.43 1.03
N GLY A 28 -8.00 9.48 1.11
CA GLY A 28 -7.69 8.05 1.15
C GLY A 28 -7.00 7.57 -0.12
N ALA A 29 -7.51 8.00 -1.29
CA ALA A 29 -6.93 7.62 -2.59
C ALA A 29 -5.49 8.14 -2.74
N PHE A 30 -5.24 9.40 -2.34
CA PHE A 30 -3.90 9.98 -2.41
C PHE A 30 -2.96 9.45 -1.31
N GLY A 31 -3.51 9.06 -0.16
CA GLY A 31 -2.72 8.49 0.93
C GLY A 31 -1.95 7.23 0.52
N ASP A 32 -2.56 6.42 -0.33
CA ASP A 32 -1.91 5.19 -0.83
C ASP A 32 -0.71 5.49 -1.74
N LEU A 33 -0.70 6.64 -2.42
CA LEU A 33 0.43 7.03 -3.26
C LEU A 33 1.71 7.22 -2.44
N GLY A 34 1.58 7.65 -1.18
CA GLY A 34 2.71 7.81 -0.27
C GLY A 34 3.51 6.53 -0.07
N THR A 35 2.83 5.37 -0.12
CA THR A 35 3.52 4.07 -0.03
C THR A 35 3.81 3.44 -1.40
N LEU A 36 2.98 3.71 -2.41
CA LEU A 36 3.17 3.18 -3.76
C LEU A 36 4.38 3.81 -4.46
N ILE A 37 4.54 5.14 -4.36
CA ILE A 37 5.58 5.88 -5.08
C ILE A 37 6.99 5.38 -4.75
N PRO A 38 7.39 5.17 -3.46
CA PRO A 38 8.71 4.62 -3.16
C PRO A 38 9.00 3.27 -3.83
N PHE A 39 7.98 2.39 -3.89
CA PHE A 39 8.15 1.09 -4.57
C PHE A 39 8.33 1.28 -6.09
N ILE A 40 7.52 2.16 -6.72
CA ILE A 40 7.63 2.44 -8.17
C ILE A 40 9.02 3.01 -8.47
N VAL A 41 9.47 3.99 -7.68
CA VAL A 41 10.80 4.60 -7.85
C VAL A 41 11.88 3.53 -7.69
N GLY A 42 11.78 2.68 -6.67
CA GLY A 42 12.73 1.59 -6.44
C GLY A 42 12.77 0.61 -7.63
N TYR A 43 11.62 0.22 -8.13
CA TYR A 43 11.53 -0.71 -9.27
C TYR A 43 12.14 -0.10 -10.55
N ILE A 44 11.90 1.18 -10.80
CA ILE A 44 12.42 1.86 -12.00
C ILE A 44 13.91 2.18 -11.84
N SER A 45 14.31 2.78 -10.70
CA SER A 45 15.67 3.30 -10.50
C SER A 45 16.68 2.19 -10.19
N ILE A 46 16.29 1.23 -9.34
CA ILE A 46 17.21 0.20 -8.84
C ILE A 46 17.15 -1.05 -9.73
N ILE A 47 15.94 -1.56 -9.97
CA ILE A 47 15.72 -2.82 -10.70
C ILE A 47 15.69 -2.61 -12.22
N LYS A 48 15.54 -1.35 -12.66
CA LYS A 48 15.48 -0.97 -14.08
C LYS A 48 14.28 -1.57 -14.82
N LEU A 49 13.14 -1.68 -14.11
CA LEU A 49 11.88 -2.04 -14.78
C LEU A 49 11.43 -0.92 -15.70
N ASP A 50 10.72 -1.28 -16.76
CA ASP A 50 10.17 -0.30 -17.69
C ASP A 50 9.14 0.60 -16.98
N PRO A 51 9.36 1.92 -16.95
CA PRO A 51 8.44 2.84 -16.26
C PRO A 51 7.01 2.77 -16.81
N LEU A 52 6.87 2.68 -18.14
CA LEU A 52 5.55 2.66 -18.77
C LEU A 52 4.77 1.41 -18.35
N GLY A 53 5.43 0.24 -18.40
CA GLY A 53 4.81 -1.02 -17.98
C GLY A 53 4.36 -0.99 -16.51
N VAL A 54 5.20 -0.49 -15.62
CA VAL A 54 4.90 -0.40 -14.18
C VAL A 54 3.72 0.54 -13.93
N LEU A 55 3.80 1.78 -14.46
CA LEU A 55 2.77 2.79 -14.21
C LEU A 55 1.43 2.41 -14.84
N PHE A 56 1.46 1.88 -16.08
CA PHE A 56 0.25 1.47 -16.81
C PHE A 56 -0.46 0.32 -16.08
N THR A 57 0.30 -0.68 -15.63
CA THR A 57 -0.26 -1.83 -14.91
C THR A 57 -0.94 -1.39 -13.61
N PHE A 58 -0.23 -0.61 -12.78
CA PHE A 58 -0.82 -0.12 -11.53
C PHE A 58 -2.02 0.79 -11.79
N GLY A 59 -1.94 1.63 -12.82
CA GLY A 59 -3.05 2.52 -13.21
C GLY A 59 -4.31 1.75 -13.56
N ILE A 60 -4.20 0.75 -14.43
CA ILE A 60 -5.35 -0.09 -14.84
C ILE A 60 -5.92 -0.83 -13.62
N LEU A 61 -5.05 -1.40 -12.78
CA LEU A 61 -5.50 -2.17 -11.62
C LEU A 61 -6.18 -1.26 -10.57
N LEU A 62 -5.67 -0.04 -10.36
CA LEU A 62 -6.29 0.93 -9.46
C LEU A 62 -7.68 1.37 -9.97
N ILE A 63 -7.78 1.68 -11.28
CA ILE A 63 -9.06 2.04 -11.90
C ILE A 63 -10.03 0.86 -11.81
N GLY A 64 -9.59 -0.33 -12.20
CA GLY A 64 -10.42 -1.55 -12.18
C GLY A 64 -10.94 -1.88 -10.79
N SER A 65 -10.05 -1.83 -9.76
CA SER A 65 -10.45 -2.11 -8.38
C SER A 65 -11.41 -1.03 -7.86
N GLY A 66 -11.13 0.24 -8.15
CA GLY A 66 -12.00 1.35 -7.75
C GLY A 66 -13.41 1.23 -8.33
N LEU A 67 -13.51 0.88 -9.61
CA LEU A 67 -14.81 0.68 -10.27
C LEU A 67 -15.56 -0.53 -9.71
N TYR A 68 -14.83 -1.63 -9.47
CA TYR A 68 -15.42 -2.88 -8.97
C TYR A 68 -15.94 -2.72 -7.54
N TYR A 69 -15.10 -2.19 -6.64
CA TYR A 69 -15.41 -2.09 -5.21
C TYR A 69 -16.16 -0.80 -4.83
N LYS A 70 -16.24 0.17 -5.74
CA LYS A 70 -16.88 1.48 -5.54
C LYS A 70 -16.27 2.27 -4.36
N THR A 71 -14.98 2.11 -4.16
CA THR A 71 -14.18 2.81 -3.15
C THR A 71 -12.72 2.74 -3.58
N PRO A 72 -11.89 3.71 -3.21
CA PRO A 72 -10.46 3.64 -3.54
C PRO A 72 -9.80 2.53 -2.72
N ILE A 73 -9.60 1.38 -3.36
CA ILE A 73 -8.88 0.26 -2.75
C ILE A 73 -7.42 0.33 -3.19
N PRO A 74 -6.48 0.30 -2.25
CA PRO A 74 -5.06 0.37 -2.60
C PRO A 74 -4.62 -0.87 -3.38
N VAL A 75 -4.02 -0.65 -4.54
CA VAL A 75 -3.33 -1.69 -5.30
C VAL A 75 -1.86 -1.34 -5.26
N GLN A 76 -1.10 -2.13 -4.53
CA GLN A 76 0.30 -1.86 -4.25
C GLN A 76 1.13 -3.11 -4.46
N PRO A 77 2.44 -2.97 -4.74
CA PRO A 77 3.33 -4.12 -4.74
C PRO A 77 3.28 -4.83 -3.40
N MET A 78 3.38 -6.15 -3.42
CA MET A 78 3.48 -6.89 -2.17
C MET A 78 4.70 -6.40 -1.40
N LYS A 79 4.48 -5.89 -0.20
CA LYS A 79 5.51 -5.17 0.57
C LYS A 79 6.76 -6.02 0.83
N ALA A 80 6.59 -7.33 1.03
CA ALA A 80 7.73 -8.23 1.22
C ALA A 80 8.59 -8.33 -0.04
N ILE A 81 7.96 -8.48 -1.22
CA ILE A 81 8.68 -8.55 -2.51
C ILE A 81 9.32 -7.20 -2.83
N GLY A 82 8.55 -6.12 -2.71
CA GLY A 82 9.06 -4.78 -2.99
C GLY A 82 10.19 -4.36 -2.07
N GLY A 83 10.05 -4.64 -0.77
CA GLY A 83 11.09 -4.35 0.21
C GLY A 83 12.35 -5.16 -0.05
N ALA A 84 12.21 -6.46 -0.33
CA ALA A 84 13.36 -7.31 -0.67
C ALA A 84 14.03 -6.85 -1.96
N ALA A 85 13.25 -6.40 -2.95
CA ALA A 85 13.78 -5.90 -4.23
C ALA A 85 14.62 -4.64 -4.01
N ILE A 86 14.09 -3.69 -3.24
CA ILE A 86 14.81 -2.43 -2.95
C ILE A 86 16.06 -2.71 -2.11
N ALA A 87 15.95 -3.52 -1.05
CA ALA A 87 17.07 -3.85 -0.16
C ALA A 87 18.16 -4.67 -0.87
N GLY A 88 17.77 -5.56 -1.78
CA GLY A 88 18.70 -6.41 -2.54
C GLY A 88 19.38 -5.67 -3.68
N GLY A 89 18.83 -4.54 -4.10
CA GLY A 89 19.43 -3.69 -5.12
C GLY A 89 19.69 -4.42 -6.43
N ALA A 90 20.88 -4.25 -6.99
CA ALA A 90 21.27 -4.81 -8.28
C ALA A 90 21.33 -6.36 -8.30
N ALA A 91 21.32 -7.01 -7.14
CA ALA A 91 21.29 -8.48 -7.08
C ALA A 91 19.92 -9.07 -7.43
N ILE A 92 18.86 -8.25 -7.34
CA ILE A 92 17.50 -8.67 -7.64
C ILE A 92 17.16 -8.32 -9.08
N THR A 93 16.84 -9.31 -9.90
CA THR A 93 16.47 -9.11 -11.30
C THR A 93 14.96 -8.92 -11.46
N SER A 94 14.56 -8.32 -12.58
CA SER A 94 13.14 -8.18 -12.94
C SER A 94 12.43 -9.54 -12.99
N GLY A 95 13.12 -10.57 -13.50
CA GLY A 95 12.58 -11.94 -13.55
C GLY A 95 12.26 -12.50 -12.18
N MET A 96 13.10 -12.22 -11.19
CA MET A 96 12.85 -12.64 -9.79
C MET A 96 11.58 -11.99 -9.24
N ILE A 97 11.37 -10.70 -9.52
CA ILE A 97 10.18 -9.97 -9.07
C ILE A 97 8.92 -10.54 -9.74
N PHE A 98 8.96 -10.74 -11.06
CA PHE A 98 7.83 -11.30 -11.79
C PHE A 98 7.53 -12.73 -11.32
N GLY A 99 8.57 -13.56 -11.15
CA GLY A 99 8.41 -14.93 -10.65
C GLY A 99 7.80 -14.97 -9.27
N ALA A 100 8.30 -14.13 -8.35
CA ALA A 100 7.77 -14.02 -6.99
C ALA A 100 6.32 -13.52 -7.00
N GLY A 101 6.02 -12.56 -7.88
CA GLY A 101 4.65 -12.03 -8.05
C GLY A 101 3.68 -13.08 -8.56
N ILE A 102 4.07 -13.83 -9.61
CA ILE A 102 3.23 -14.91 -10.17
C ILE A 102 3.02 -16.01 -9.12
N PHE A 103 4.09 -16.45 -8.47
CA PHE A 103 4.00 -17.48 -7.42
C PHE A 103 3.03 -17.04 -6.31
N THR A 104 3.19 -15.82 -5.82
CA THR A 104 2.35 -15.28 -4.75
C THR A 104 0.91 -15.11 -5.21
N GLY A 105 0.72 -14.62 -6.44
CA GLY A 105 -0.61 -14.46 -7.03
C GLY A 105 -1.35 -15.79 -7.14
N LEU A 106 -0.68 -16.83 -7.65
CA LEU A 106 -1.24 -18.18 -7.74
C LEU A 106 -1.55 -18.74 -6.37
N PHE A 107 -0.65 -18.55 -5.39
CA PHE A 107 -0.85 -19.00 -4.02
C PHE A 107 -2.13 -18.40 -3.41
N TRP A 108 -2.30 -17.07 -3.53
CA TRP A 108 -3.46 -16.38 -3.00
C TRP A 108 -4.75 -16.74 -3.78
N LEU A 109 -4.62 -16.95 -5.10
CA LEU A 109 -5.75 -17.37 -5.92
C LEU A 109 -6.27 -18.75 -5.48
N ILE A 110 -5.37 -19.71 -5.29
CA ILE A 110 -5.72 -21.06 -4.81
C ILE A 110 -6.38 -20.97 -3.42
N LEU A 111 -5.81 -20.19 -2.51
CA LEU A 111 -6.39 -20.00 -1.18
C LEU A 111 -7.77 -19.33 -1.23
N GLY A 112 -7.95 -18.38 -2.15
CA GLY A 112 -9.23 -17.72 -2.36
C GLY A 112 -10.29 -18.67 -2.87
N LEU A 113 -9.95 -19.45 -3.89
CA LEU A 113 -10.87 -20.42 -4.51
C LEU A 113 -11.25 -21.56 -3.54
N THR A 114 -10.32 -21.97 -2.68
CA THR A 114 -10.59 -23.04 -1.70
C THR A 114 -11.30 -22.53 -0.43
N GLY A 115 -11.52 -21.23 -0.29
CA GLY A 115 -12.16 -20.63 0.88
C GLY A 115 -11.31 -20.65 2.16
N LYS A 116 -10.04 -21.01 2.05
CA LYS A 116 -9.13 -21.17 3.21
C LYS A 116 -8.40 -19.88 3.60
N LEU A 117 -8.80 -18.75 3.03
CA LEU A 117 -8.22 -17.43 3.35
C LEU A 117 -8.27 -17.11 4.86
N GLY A 118 -9.37 -17.49 5.53
CA GLY A 118 -9.52 -17.30 6.97
C GLY A 118 -8.49 -18.05 7.80
N TYR A 119 -8.02 -19.18 7.31
CA TYR A 119 -6.97 -19.96 7.98
C TYR A 119 -5.60 -19.26 7.84
N UNK A 120 -5.30 -18.77 6.76
CA UNK A 120 -4.19 -18.16 6.51
C UNK A 120 -4.02 -16.97 7.28
N SER A 121 -5.13 -16.25 7.38
CA SER A 121 -5.10 -14.99 8.14
C SER A 121 -4.83 -15.17 9.64
N LYS A 122 -5.20 -16.29 10.21
CA LYS A 122 -4.89 -16.64 11.60
C LYS A 122 -3.40 -16.94 11.87
N UNK A 123 -2.80 -17.14 10.87
CA UNK A 123 -1.50 -17.42 10.94
C UNK A 123 -0.65 -16.25 11.05
N ALA A 124 -1.09 -15.32 10.51
CA ALA A 124 -0.38 -14.04 10.55
C ALA A 124 -0.60 -13.35 11.90
N SER A 125 0.25 -13.63 12.84
CA SER A 125 0.14 -13.06 14.17
C SER A 125 0.50 -11.55 14.15
N LYS A 126 -0.14 -10.78 15.05
CA LYS A 126 0.08 -9.33 15.14
C LYS A 126 1.56 -8.94 15.33
N PRO A 127 2.35 -9.62 16.17
CA PRO A 127 3.78 -9.31 16.31
C PRO A 127 4.56 -9.45 15.00
N VAL A 128 4.25 -10.47 14.21
CA VAL A 128 4.93 -10.67 12.90
C VAL A 128 4.59 -9.51 11.96
N LEU A 129 3.34 -9.16 11.89
CA LEU A 129 2.93 -7.99 11.09
C LEU A 129 3.62 -6.70 11.54
N UNK A 130 3.81 -6.53 12.66
CA UNK A 130 4.38 -5.48 13.14
C UNK A 130 5.74 -5.39 12.81
N GLY A 131 6.43 -6.47 13.01
CA GLY A 131 7.83 -6.53 12.65
C GLY A 131 8.10 -6.22 11.17
N ILE A 132 7.29 -6.78 10.29
CA ILE A 132 7.36 -6.48 8.84
C ILE A 132 7.18 -4.98 8.59
N MET A 133 6.20 -4.36 9.23
CA MET A 133 5.94 -2.92 9.05
C MET A 133 7.09 -2.06 9.56
N LEU A 134 7.69 -2.42 10.71
CA LEU A 134 8.86 -1.72 11.24
C LEU A 134 10.06 -1.86 10.30
N GLY A 135 10.32 -3.08 9.83
CA GLY A 135 11.41 -3.34 8.88
C GLY A 135 11.26 -2.54 7.60
N LEU A 136 10.04 -2.50 7.05
CA LEU A 136 9.72 -1.70 5.86
C LEU A 136 9.92 -0.20 6.11
N GLY A 137 9.45 0.29 7.26
CA GLY A 137 9.63 1.69 7.64
C GLY A 137 11.10 2.07 7.68
N LEU A 138 11.95 1.21 8.27
CA LEU A 138 13.39 1.44 8.32
C LEU A 138 14.02 1.45 6.92
N ILE A 139 13.61 0.51 6.05
CA ILE A 139 14.10 0.48 4.65
C ILE A 139 13.73 1.80 3.95
N PHE A 140 12.48 2.26 4.10
CA PHE A 140 12.03 3.51 3.46
C PHE A 140 12.76 4.74 4.01
N ILE A 141 13.09 4.77 5.31
CA ILE A 141 13.88 5.86 5.89
C ILE A 141 15.27 5.88 5.26
N ILE A 142 15.92 4.72 5.17
CA ILE A 142 17.27 4.59 4.58
C ILE A 142 17.25 5.03 3.11
N GLU A 143 16.30 4.53 2.32
CA GLU A 143 16.20 4.88 0.90
C GLU A 143 15.79 6.33 0.70
N GLY A 144 14.88 6.85 1.54
CA GLY A 144 14.50 8.26 1.53
C GLY A 144 15.70 9.16 1.79
N THR A 145 16.53 8.84 2.79
CA THR A 145 17.73 9.62 3.09
C THR A 145 18.75 9.59 1.94
N LYS A 146 18.88 8.45 1.25
CA LYS A 146 19.72 8.37 0.05
C LYS A 146 19.22 9.28 -1.07
N MET A 147 17.90 9.27 -1.29
CA MET A 147 17.27 10.13 -2.31
C MET A 147 17.43 11.62 -1.98
N MET A 148 17.35 11.98 -0.69
CA MET A 148 17.54 13.37 -0.24
C MET A 148 18.93 13.91 -0.57
N GLN A 149 19.94 13.07 -0.67
CA GLN A 149 21.31 13.48 -1.02
C GLN A 149 21.41 13.97 -2.47
N THR A 150 20.46 13.61 -3.33
CA THR A 150 20.45 14.05 -4.74
C THR A 150 20.12 15.53 -4.87
N ASP A 151 19.19 16.04 -4.03
CA ASP A 151 18.84 17.46 -4.01
C ASP A 151 18.41 17.84 -2.59
N PHE A 152 19.37 18.32 -1.82
CA PHE A 152 19.20 18.65 -0.40
C PHE A 152 18.17 19.76 -0.19
N LEU A 153 18.12 20.75 -1.09
CA LEU A 153 17.21 21.89 -0.94
C LEU A 153 15.74 21.46 -1.09
N ILE A 154 15.46 20.66 -2.14
CA ILE A 154 14.09 20.12 -2.35
C ILE A 154 13.71 19.23 -1.18
N ALA A 155 14.64 18.38 -0.72
CA ALA A 155 14.41 17.48 0.40
C ALA A 155 14.08 18.23 1.70
N ALA A 156 14.82 19.29 2.00
CA ALA A 156 14.60 20.11 3.19
C ALA A 156 13.22 20.78 3.14
N ILE A 157 12.83 21.35 1.99
CA ILE A 157 11.52 21.98 1.80
C ILE A 157 10.40 20.92 1.97
N ALA A 158 10.56 19.75 1.35
CA ALA A 158 9.57 18.67 1.43
C ALA A 158 9.40 18.18 2.87
N LEU A 159 10.49 18.00 3.62
CA LEU A 159 10.45 17.63 5.03
C LEU A 159 9.75 18.68 5.88
N ALA A 160 10.12 19.96 5.69
CA ALA A 160 9.51 21.06 6.43
C ALA A 160 8.00 21.11 6.18
N LEU A 161 7.59 21.01 4.91
CA LEU A 161 6.17 21.00 4.54
C LEU A 161 5.45 19.80 5.15
N THR A 162 6.08 18.61 5.13
CA THR A 162 5.49 17.40 5.71
C THR A 162 5.25 17.58 7.21
N PHE A 163 6.24 18.09 7.96
CA PHE A 163 6.10 18.32 9.40
C PHE A 163 5.03 19.37 9.71
N LEU A 164 4.96 20.44 8.92
CA LEU A 164 3.96 21.49 9.09
C LEU A 164 2.54 20.96 8.83
N LEU A 165 2.39 20.14 7.78
CA LEU A 165 1.09 19.58 7.42
C LEU A 165 0.64 18.45 8.35
N LEU A 166 1.58 17.65 8.90
CA LEU A 166 1.26 16.61 9.87
C LEU A 166 0.55 17.15 11.11
N THR A 167 0.90 18.39 11.51
CA THR A 167 0.32 19.03 12.70
C THR A 167 -0.99 19.76 12.36
N ASN A 168 -1.31 19.93 11.10
CA ASN A 168 -2.46 20.71 10.66
C ASN A 168 -3.73 19.85 10.58
N LYS A 169 -4.72 20.18 11.41
CA LYS A 169 -6.01 19.45 11.45
C LYS A 169 -6.95 19.80 10.28
N ARG A 170 -6.71 20.90 9.57
CA ARG A 170 -7.59 21.36 8.48
C ARG A 170 -7.16 20.80 7.12
N ILE A 171 -5.86 20.61 6.93
CA ILE A 171 -5.29 20.06 5.68
C ILE A 171 -4.48 18.83 6.10
N PRO A 172 -5.06 17.63 6.02
CA PRO A 172 -4.30 16.43 6.36
C PRO A 172 -3.13 16.25 5.40
N ALA A 173 -1.98 15.86 5.93
CA ALA A 173 -0.77 15.59 5.14
C ALA A 173 -0.95 14.36 4.25
N MET A 174 -1.91 13.52 4.60
CA MET A 174 -2.35 12.35 3.83
C MET A 174 -3.84 12.12 4.05
#